data_76337cdcdd6c92e630eec4e96b32430a
#
_entry.id   76337cdcdd6c92e630eec4e96b32430a
#
_cell.length_a   1.000
_cell.length_b   1.000
_cell.length_c   1.000
_cell.angle_alpha   90.00
_cell.angle_beta   90.00
_cell.angle_gamma   90.00
#
_symmetry.space_group_name_H-M   'P 1'
#
loop_
_entity.id
_entity.type
_entity.pdbx_description
1 polymer ?
#
loop_
_entity_poly.entity_id
_entity_poly.type
_entity_poly.pdbx_seq_one_letter_code
_entity_poly.pdbx_strand_id
1 'polypeptide(L)'
;GTKHSLLKVKVWNNGRITFEGKIRKNDNEPIIVIGFENNNDGYSNIKKQSKMMNQAFEALQNKYNFNNFKGLAHSNGGLIYTAFIENYLSDYDVKINSLMTIGTPYNFTETNIKNKSVMLADFIAAKENIPSTLHVYSVAGTITYDSDELVPDASVSAGKYIYQNQAKSYTEITVTGEDAQHSDLPTNDEVVDLITQHIE
;
A
#
# COMPACT_ATOMS: atom_id res chain seq x y z
N GLY A 1 17.25 -11.00 15.10
CA GLY A 1 15.97 -11.15 15.79
C GLY A 1 15.19 -9.86 15.72
N THR A 2 13.95 -9.92 15.34
CA THR A 2 13.07 -8.79 15.18
C THR A 2 13.00 -7.97 16.45
N LYS A 3 13.44 -6.76 16.34
CA LYS A 3 13.47 -5.81 17.46
C LYS A 3 12.15 -5.04 17.56
N HIS A 4 11.29 -5.14 16.55
CA HIS A 4 10.05 -4.37 16.46
C HIS A 4 8.86 -5.11 17.08
N SER A 5 8.01 -4.34 17.74
CA SER A 5 6.71 -4.82 18.21
C SER A 5 5.77 -5.04 17.05
N LEU A 6 4.89 -6.02 17.16
CA LEU A 6 3.83 -6.26 16.19
C LEU A 6 2.47 -6.00 16.85
N LEU A 7 1.70 -5.09 16.25
CA LEU A 7 0.32 -4.82 16.60
C LEU A 7 -0.56 -5.12 15.39
N LYS A 8 -1.56 -5.97 15.56
CA LYS A 8 -2.59 -6.22 14.55
C LYS A 8 -3.84 -5.42 14.88
N VAL A 9 -4.36 -4.73 13.89
CA VAL A 9 -5.59 -3.95 13.98
C VAL A 9 -6.57 -4.49 12.97
N LYS A 10 -7.75 -4.90 13.42
CA LYS A 10 -8.82 -5.37 12.53
C LYS A 10 -10.01 -4.43 12.58
N VAL A 11 -10.47 -4.02 11.41
CA VAL A 11 -11.69 -3.24 11.23
C VAL A 11 -12.80 -4.17 10.76
N TRP A 12 -13.88 -4.20 11.52
CA TRP A 12 -15.06 -5.02 11.26
C TRP A 12 -16.08 -4.23 10.43
N ASN A 13 -16.95 -4.93 9.70
CA ASN A 13 -17.96 -4.30 8.85
C ASN A 13 -18.94 -3.41 9.62
N ASN A 14 -19.15 -3.68 10.91
CA ASN A 14 -19.97 -2.88 11.80
C ASN A 14 -19.24 -1.64 12.37
N GLY A 15 -17.99 -1.38 11.95
CA GLY A 15 -17.18 -0.27 12.44
C GLY A 15 -16.40 -0.54 13.72
N ARG A 16 -16.56 -1.73 14.34
CA ARG A 16 -15.76 -2.12 15.51
C ARG A 16 -14.29 -2.28 15.09
N ILE A 17 -13.38 -1.84 15.96
CA ILE A 17 -11.92 -1.99 15.77
C ILE A 17 -11.38 -2.81 16.93
N THR A 18 -10.62 -3.85 16.61
CA THR A 18 -9.98 -4.72 17.60
C THR A 18 -8.48 -4.72 17.42
N PHE A 19 -7.76 -4.85 18.52
CA PHE A 19 -6.30 -4.85 18.59
C PHE A 19 -5.80 -6.19 19.15
N GLU A 20 -4.76 -6.73 18.53
CA GLU A 20 -4.04 -7.91 19.00
C GLU A 20 -2.54 -7.61 19.03
N GLY A 21 -1.90 -7.84 20.15
CA GLY A 21 -0.49 -7.53 20.38
C GLY A 21 -0.29 -6.28 21.22
N LYS A 22 0.96 -5.90 21.42
CA LYS A 22 1.36 -4.74 22.21
C LYS A 22 2.58 -4.06 21.60
N ILE A 23 2.61 -2.73 21.65
CA ILE A 23 3.80 -1.95 21.35
C ILE A 23 4.63 -1.82 22.63
N ARG A 24 5.90 -2.20 22.57
CA ARG A 24 6.83 -2.07 23.70
C ARG A 24 7.14 -0.58 23.94
N LYS A 25 7.34 -0.21 25.20
CA LYS A 25 7.48 1.18 25.64
C LYS A 25 8.59 1.98 24.90
N ASN A 26 9.65 1.31 24.47
CA ASN A 26 10.81 1.95 23.83
C ASN A 26 10.92 1.59 22.35
N ASP A 27 9.87 1.06 21.74
CA ASP A 27 9.85 0.75 20.33
C ASP A 27 9.27 1.93 19.54
N ASN A 28 10.17 2.66 18.90
CA ASN A 28 9.79 3.85 18.11
C ASN A 28 9.37 3.52 16.67
N GLU A 29 9.57 2.27 16.24
CA GLU A 29 9.24 1.80 14.89
C GLU A 29 8.46 0.49 14.93
N PRO A 30 7.30 0.43 15.63
CA PRO A 30 6.50 -0.78 15.68
C PRO A 30 5.92 -1.10 14.30
N ILE A 31 5.69 -2.38 14.06
CA ILE A 31 4.99 -2.86 12.86
C ILE A 31 3.50 -2.93 13.19
N ILE A 32 2.71 -2.21 12.41
CA ILE A 32 1.24 -2.20 12.53
C ILE A 32 0.66 -2.89 11.30
N VAL A 33 -0.06 -3.98 11.52
CA VAL A 33 -0.77 -4.69 10.45
C VAL A 33 -2.25 -4.34 10.53
N ILE A 34 -2.78 -3.75 9.47
CA ILE A 34 -4.20 -3.39 9.37
C ILE A 34 -4.91 -4.43 8.50
N GLY A 35 -5.91 -5.07 9.06
CA GLY A 35 -6.77 -6.02 8.37
C GLY A 35 -8.22 -5.57 8.36
N PHE A 36 -8.97 -6.03 7.36
CA PHE A 36 -10.39 -5.72 7.19
C PHE A 36 -11.22 -6.99 7.18
N GLU A 37 -12.39 -6.96 7.81
CA GLU A 37 -13.37 -8.04 7.64
C GLU A 37 -13.87 -8.10 6.19
N ASN A 38 -14.08 -6.95 5.54
CA ASN A 38 -14.35 -6.88 4.12
C ASN A 38 -13.08 -7.19 3.32
N ASN A 39 -13.01 -8.38 2.75
CA ASN A 39 -11.91 -8.84 1.89
C ASN A 39 -12.36 -9.04 0.42
N ASN A 40 -13.45 -8.44 0.01
CA ASN A 40 -13.95 -8.53 -1.36
C ASN A 40 -13.13 -7.64 -2.31
N ASP A 41 -13.04 -8.08 -3.55
CA ASP A 41 -12.38 -7.36 -4.63
C ASP A 41 -13.27 -6.29 -5.27
N GLY A 42 -12.68 -5.52 -6.17
CA GLY A 42 -13.36 -4.51 -6.98
C GLY A 42 -13.31 -3.11 -6.39
N TYR A 43 -13.48 -2.12 -7.27
CA TYR A 43 -13.29 -0.72 -6.92
C TYR A 43 -14.21 -0.22 -5.80
N SER A 44 -15.48 -0.64 -5.80
CA SER A 44 -16.42 -0.26 -4.73
C SER A 44 -15.95 -0.76 -3.35
N ASN A 45 -15.33 -1.95 -3.29
CA ASN A 45 -14.76 -2.48 -2.06
C ASN A 45 -13.46 -1.80 -1.68
N ILE A 46 -12.60 -1.45 -2.64
CA ILE A 46 -11.41 -0.63 -2.37
C ILE A 46 -11.80 0.70 -1.70
N LYS A 47 -12.84 1.36 -2.16
CA LYS A 47 -13.36 2.59 -1.51
C LYS A 47 -13.86 2.35 -0.09
N LYS A 48 -14.58 1.25 0.16
CA LYS A 48 -15.03 0.88 1.51
C LYS A 48 -13.84 0.55 2.42
N GLN A 49 -12.88 -0.21 1.93
CA GLN A 49 -11.69 -0.59 2.66
C GLN A 49 -10.78 0.61 2.96
N SER A 50 -10.69 1.59 2.07
CA SER A 50 -9.95 2.84 2.36
C SER A 50 -10.61 3.66 3.48
N LYS A 51 -11.94 3.66 3.55
CA LYS A 51 -12.68 4.26 4.66
C LYS A 51 -12.44 3.49 5.96
N MET A 52 -12.41 2.15 5.91
CA MET A 52 -12.07 1.30 7.06
C MET A 52 -10.63 1.53 7.51
N MET A 53 -9.70 1.72 6.57
CA MET A 53 -8.32 2.11 6.89
C MET A 53 -8.28 3.46 7.61
N ASN A 54 -9.07 4.44 7.17
CA ASN A 54 -9.17 5.72 7.85
C ASN A 54 -9.68 5.57 9.30
N GLN A 55 -10.66 4.71 9.53
CA GLN A 55 -11.16 4.41 10.90
C GLN A 55 -10.04 3.79 11.77
N ALA A 56 -9.27 2.84 11.23
CA ALA A 56 -8.12 2.27 11.95
C ALA A 56 -7.04 3.31 12.22
N PHE A 57 -6.74 4.16 11.25
CA PHE A 57 -5.74 5.21 11.37
C PHE A 57 -6.10 6.24 12.43
N GLU A 58 -7.35 6.68 12.47
CA GLU A 58 -7.85 7.57 13.50
C GLU A 58 -7.73 6.95 14.90
N ALA A 59 -8.12 5.68 15.06
CA ALA A 59 -7.98 4.95 16.32
C ALA A 59 -6.53 4.83 16.77
N LEU A 60 -5.61 4.54 15.82
CA LEU A 60 -4.17 4.44 16.08
C LEU A 60 -3.58 5.80 16.45
N GLN A 61 -3.96 6.86 15.75
CA GLN A 61 -3.51 8.22 16.01
C GLN A 61 -3.94 8.68 17.40
N ASN A 62 -5.19 8.45 17.77
CA ASN A 62 -5.74 8.80 19.09
C ASN A 62 -5.04 8.02 20.23
N LYS A 63 -4.66 6.76 19.97
CA LYS A 63 -4.05 5.89 20.98
C LYS A 63 -2.56 6.12 21.15
N TYR A 64 -1.83 6.39 20.07
CA TYR A 64 -0.37 6.40 20.06
C TYR A 64 0.24 7.76 19.71
N ASN A 65 -0.55 8.68 19.17
CA ASN A 65 -0.16 10.06 18.87
C ASN A 65 1.16 10.17 18.08
N PHE A 66 1.33 9.36 17.03
CA PHE A 66 2.49 9.43 16.13
C PHE A 66 2.33 10.55 15.11
N ASN A 67 3.45 11.06 14.57
CA ASN A 67 3.47 12.16 13.61
C ASN A 67 4.03 11.77 12.23
N ASN A 68 4.51 10.56 12.08
CA ASN A 68 4.98 10.05 10.79
C ASN A 68 4.91 8.52 10.76
N PHE A 69 4.88 7.97 9.56
CA PHE A 69 4.87 6.53 9.32
C PHE A 69 5.42 6.19 7.93
N LYS A 70 5.67 4.93 7.71
CA LYS A 70 5.99 4.33 6.42
C LYS A 70 4.92 3.30 6.09
N GLY A 71 4.58 3.16 4.81
CA GLY A 71 3.57 2.23 4.32
C GLY A 71 4.18 1.08 3.52
N LEU A 72 3.66 -0.11 3.75
CA LEU A 72 3.97 -1.30 2.97
C LEU A 72 2.67 -2.02 2.64
N ALA A 73 2.47 -2.36 1.37
CA ALA A 73 1.26 -3.03 0.92
C ALA A 73 1.52 -4.02 -0.21
N HIS A 74 0.79 -5.11 -0.19
CA HIS A 74 0.76 -6.10 -1.26
C HIS A 74 -0.58 -6.03 -2.01
N SER A 75 -0.53 -6.14 -3.35
CA SER A 75 -1.70 -6.27 -4.22
C SER A 75 -2.72 -5.13 -3.99
N ASN A 76 -3.99 -5.47 -3.74
CA ASN A 76 -5.06 -4.50 -3.48
C ASN A 76 -4.77 -3.58 -2.27
N GLY A 77 -3.90 -3.98 -1.36
CA GLY A 77 -3.46 -3.13 -0.26
C GLY A 77 -2.85 -1.81 -0.74
N GLY A 78 -2.14 -1.81 -1.86
CA GLY A 78 -1.60 -0.60 -2.48
C GLY A 78 -2.68 0.33 -3.03
N LEU A 79 -3.79 -0.22 -3.53
CA LEU A 79 -4.96 0.56 -3.97
C LEU A 79 -5.66 1.21 -2.78
N ILE A 80 -5.79 0.48 -1.68
CA ILE A 80 -6.37 0.98 -0.43
C ILE A 80 -5.52 2.12 0.13
N TYR A 81 -4.20 1.97 0.13
CA TYR A 81 -3.28 3.04 0.54
C TYR A 81 -3.40 4.28 -0.34
N THR A 82 -3.45 4.10 -1.65
CA THR A 82 -3.60 5.21 -2.60
C THR A 82 -4.90 5.98 -2.33
N ALA A 83 -6.02 5.28 -2.21
CA ALA A 83 -7.31 5.90 -1.90
C ALA A 83 -7.28 6.61 -0.53
N PHE A 84 -6.64 6.02 0.48
CA PHE A 84 -6.47 6.63 1.79
C PHE A 84 -5.63 7.91 1.73
N ILE A 85 -4.49 7.87 1.06
CA ILE A 85 -3.61 9.03 0.93
C ILE A 85 -4.33 10.19 0.22
N GLU A 86 -5.03 9.89 -0.87
CA GLU A 86 -5.70 10.93 -1.66
C GLU A 86 -6.93 11.53 -0.99
N ASN A 87 -7.66 10.75 -0.17
CA ASN A 87 -8.95 11.17 0.35
C ASN A 87 -8.99 11.48 1.84
N TYR A 88 -8.04 10.99 2.63
CA TYR A 88 -8.12 11.05 4.10
C TYR A 88 -6.86 11.56 4.79
N LEU A 89 -5.67 11.31 4.24
CA LEU A 89 -4.42 11.61 4.95
C LEU A 89 -4.27 13.09 5.31
N SER A 90 -4.77 13.99 4.48
CA SER A 90 -4.70 15.44 4.72
C SER A 90 -5.51 15.93 5.93
N ASP A 91 -6.41 15.10 6.46
CA ASP A 91 -7.18 15.40 7.68
C ASP A 91 -6.34 15.26 8.96
N TYR A 92 -5.12 14.70 8.83
CA TYR A 92 -4.23 14.43 9.95
C TYR A 92 -2.94 15.25 9.85
N ASP A 93 -2.42 15.69 10.97
CA ASP A 93 -1.06 16.25 11.07
C ASP A 93 -0.03 15.11 11.19
N VAL A 94 -0.02 14.25 10.18
CA VAL A 94 0.84 13.07 10.09
C VAL A 94 1.44 12.96 8.70
N LYS A 95 2.74 12.65 8.64
CA LYS A 95 3.50 12.52 7.41
C LYS A 95 3.71 11.06 7.05
N ILE A 96 3.42 10.68 5.81
CA ILE A 96 3.91 9.44 5.22
C ILE A 96 5.26 9.68 4.55
N ASN A 97 6.31 9.01 5.06
CA ASN A 97 7.68 9.21 4.55
C ASN A 97 7.95 8.37 3.29
N SER A 98 7.53 7.13 3.31
CA SER A 98 7.73 6.17 2.22
C SER A 98 6.52 5.27 2.07
N LEU A 99 6.25 4.85 0.84
CA LEU A 99 5.26 3.84 0.51
C LEU A 99 5.89 2.84 -0.45
N MET A 100 5.92 1.57 -0.08
CA MET A 100 6.25 0.48 -0.98
C MET A 100 4.99 -0.32 -1.29
N THR A 101 4.70 -0.48 -2.57
CA THR A 101 3.62 -1.35 -3.06
C THR A 101 4.22 -2.51 -3.83
N ILE A 102 3.69 -3.70 -3.62
CA ILE A 102 4.19 -4.96 -4.17
C ILE A 102 3.08 -5.60 -5.00
N GLY A 103 3.28 -5.71 -6.30
CA GLY A 103 2.31 -6.32 -7.22
C GLY A 103 0.95 -5.63 -7.22
N THR A 104 0.88 -4.31 -7.04
CA THR A 104 -0.39 -3.59 -6.94
C THR A 104 -1.00 -3.36 -8.32
N PRO A 105 -2.24 -3.83 -8.56
CA PRO A 105 -2.91 -3.74 -9.86
C PRO A 105 -3.59 -2.37 -10.06
N TYR A 106 -2.82 -1.31 -10.31
CA TYR A 106 -3.36 0.05 -10.46
C TYR A 106 -4.35 0.23 -11.60
N ASN A 107 -4.35 -0.69 -12.55
CA ASN A 107 -5.32 -0.74 -13.65
C ASN A 107 -6.02 -2.10 -13.76
N PHE A 108 -6.20 -2.81 -12.64
CA PHE A 108 -6.76 -4.16 -12.57
C PHE A 108 -6.03 -5.14 -13.50
N THR A 109 -6.76 -5.84 -14.36
CA THR A 109 -6.20 -6.83 -15.30
C THR A 109 -5.90 -6.24 -16.69
N GLU A 110 -5.99 -4.92 -16.85
CA GLU A 110 -5.71 -4.27 -18.11
C GLU A 110 -4.23 -4.36 -18.49
N THR A 111 -3.98 -4.82 -19.71
CA THR A 111 -2.65 -4.90 -20.31
C THR A 111 -2.30 -3.68 -21.17
N ASN A 112 -3.29 -2.84 -21.48
CA ASN A 112 -3.11 -1.65 -22.29
C ASN A 112 -3.47 -0.39 -21.50
N ILE A 113 -2.47 0.43 -21.24
CA ILE A 113 -2.64 1.67 -20.47
C ILE A 113 -3.57 2.70 -21.13
N LYS A 114 -3.85 2.58 -22.40
CA LYS A 114 -4.86 3.42 -23.07
C LYS A 114 -6.27 3.14 -22.56
N ASN A 115 -6.51 1.94 -22.05
CA ASN A 115 -7.77 1.51 -21.46
C ASN A 115 -7.74 1.73 -19.94
N LYS A 116 -7.85 2.97 -19.51
CA LYS A 116 -7.88 3.27 -18.06
C LYS A 116 -9.19 2.80 -17.43
N SER A 117 -9.06 2.02 -16.35
CA SER A 117 -10.22 1.72 -15.48
C SER A 117 -10.76 3.01 -14.85
N VAL A 118 -12.01 2.98 -14.40
CA VAL A 118 -12.61 4.10 -13.65
C VAL A 118 -11.79 4.40 -12.40
N MET A 119 -11.34 3.37 -11.70
CA MET A 119 -10.49 3.51 -10.52
C MET A 119 -9.18 4.26 -10.83
N LEU A 120 -8.46 3.85 -11.87
CA LEU A 120 -7.21 4.52 -12.26
C LEU A 120 -7.47 5.98 -12.66
N ALA A 121 -8.54 6.23 -13.41
CA ALA A 121 -8.92 7.59 -13.81
C ALA A 121 -9.23 8.48 -12.60
N ASP A 122 -9.94 7.95 -11.60
CA ASP A 122 -10.23 8.65 -10.35
C ASP A 122 -8.95 8.94 -9.54
N PHE A 123 -8.04 7.98 -9.42
CA PHE A 123 -6.74 8.21 -8.78
C PHE A 123 -5.92 9.30 -9.49
N ILE A 124 -5.89 9.29 -10.82
CA ILE A 124 -5.19 10.33 -11.60
C ILE A 124 -5.85 11.70 -11.39
N ALA A 125 -7.18 11.74 -11.29
CA ALA A 125 -7.90 13.00 -11.06
C ALA A 125 -7.61 13.60 -9.68
N ALA A 126 -7.36 12.77 -8.66
CA ALA A 126 -7.08 13.20 -7.28
C ALA A 126 -5.58 13.27 -6.94
N LYS A 127 -4.70 13.03 -7.89
CA LYS A 127 -3.23 12.92 -7.65
C LYS A 127 -2.58 14.14 -7.01
N GLU A 128 -3.19 15.29 -7.13
CA GLU A 128 -2.68 16.52 -6.48
C GLU A 128 -2.68 16.43 -4.94
N ASN A 129 -3.44 15.48 -4.38
CA ASN A 129 -3.46 15.21 -2.96
C ASN A 129 -2.30 14.30 -2.49
N ILE A 130 -1.49 13.79 -3.42
CA ILE A 130 -0.29 13.01 -3.07
C ILE A 130 0.77 13.95 -2.46
N PRO A 131 1.29 13.64 -1.25
CA PRO A 131 2.28 14.48 -0.60
C PRO A 131 3.57 14.59 -1.42
N SER A 132 4.03 15.82 -1.67
CA SER A 132 5.28 16.09 -2.41
C SER A 132 6.55 15.65 -1.68
N THR A 133 6.42 15.19 -0.45
CA THR A 133 7.52 14.67 0.38
C THR A 133 7.60 13.14 0.38
N LEU A 134 6.61 12.46 -0.22
CA LEU A 134 6.50 11.01 -0.24
C LEU A 134 7.52 10.36 -1.19
N HIS A 135 8.23 9.34 -0.71
CA HIS A 135 9.00 8.43 -1.56
C HIS A 135 8.18 7.17 -1.87
N VAL A 136 8.00 6.86 -3.14
CA VAL A 136 7.22 5.69 -3.58
C VAL A 136 8.14 4.68 -4.27
N TYR A 137 8.01 3.42 -3.84
CA TYR A 137 8.65 2.26 -4.44
C TYR A 137 7.56 1.31 -4.92
N SER A 138 7.47 1.09 -6.22
CA SER A 138 6.51 0.18 -6.83
C SER A 138 7.22 -1.06 -7.33
N VAL A 139 6.99 -2.18 -6.67
CA VAL A 139 7.60 -3.47 -7.00
C VAL A 139 6.65 -4.30 -7.84
N ALA A 140 7.12 -4.73 -9.00
CA ALA A 140 6.43 -5.68 -9.87
C ALA A 140 7.18 -7.02 -9.89
N GLY A 141 6.42 -8.12 -9.96
CA GLY A 141 6.97 -9.45 -10.21
C GLY A 141 6.72 -9.89 -11.65
N THR A 142 7.68 -10.61 -12.23
CA THR A 142 7.48 -11.27 -13.51
C THR A 142 8.04 -12.68 -13.48
N ILE A 143 7.18 -13.68 -13.67
CA ILE A 143 7.55 -15.06 -13.96
C ILE A 143 7.66 -15.28 -15.45
N THR A 144 6.63 -14.80 -16.15
CA THR A 144 6.59 -14.70 -17.60
C THR A 144 7.09 -13.32 -18.01
N TYR A 145 7.19 -13.09 -19.29
CA TYR A 145 7.75 -11.83 -19.83
C TYR A 145 7.03 -10.57 -19.35
N ASP A 146 5.73 -10.67 -18.98
CA ASP A 146 4.86 -9.51 -18.80
C ASP A 146 3.91 -9.58 -17.58
N SER A 147 4.04 -10.60 -16.71
CA SER A 147 3.19 -10.69 -15.52
C SER A 147 3.78 -11.54 -14.38
N ASP A 148 3.23 -11.39 -13.18
CA ASP A 148 3.42 -12.26 -12.02
C ASP A 148 2.38 -13.41 -11.98
N GLU A 149 1.82 -13.78 -13.13
CA GLU A 149 0.71 -14.73 -13.38
C GLU A 149 -0.68 -14.18 -13.05
N LEU A 150 -0.83 -13.22 -12.20
CA LEU A 150 -2.13 -12.66 -11.79
C LEU A 150 -2.30 -11.21 -12.21
N VAL A 151 -1.28 -10.41 -12.06
CA VAL A 151 -1.30 -8.97 -12.35
C VAL A 151 -0.37 -8.66 -13.52
N PRO A 152 -0.87 -8.05 -14.61
CA PRO A 152 -0.02 -7.59 -15.71
C PRO A 152 0.96 -6.51 -15.25
N ASP A 153 2.19 -6.56 -15.72
CA ASP A 153 3.21 -5.54 -15.45
C ASP A 153 2.73 -4.13 -15.86
N ALA A 154 2.01 -4.03 -16.96
CA ALA A 154 1.40 -2.78 -17.40
C ALA A 154 0.42 -2.17 -16.36
N SER A 155 -0.29 -3.02 -15.61
CA SER A 155 -1.18 -2.57 -14.53
C SER A 155 -0.41 -2.08 -13.31
N VAL A 156 0.67 -2.75 -12.92
CA VAL A 156 1.57 -2.27 -11.85
C VAL A 156 2.23 -0.95 -12.25
N SER A 157 2.76 -0.89 -13.46
CA SER A 157 3.42 0.30 -14.02
C SER A 157 2.46 1.50 -14.20
N ALA A 158 1.15 1.26 -14.23
CA ALA A 158 0.17 2.34 -14.28
C ALA A 158 0.20 3.26 -13.04
N GLY A 159 0.79 2.82 -11.94
CA GLY A 159 1.00 3.64 -10.74
C GLY A 159 1.80 4.91 -11.01
N LYS A 160 2.65 4.92 -12.04
CA LYS A 160 3.39 6.12 -12.45
C LYS A 160 2.50 7.30 -12.80
N TYR A 161 1.31 7.06 -13.35
CA TYR A 161 0.37 8.14 -13.71
C TYR A 161 -0.27 8.82 -12.50
N ILE A 162 -0.21 8.16 -11.34
CA ILE A 162 -0.68 8.67 -10.06
C ILE A 162 0.45 9.42 -9.34
N TYR A 163 1.60 8.76 -9.18
CA TYR A 163 2.65 9.19 -8.27
C TYR A 163 3.77 9.99 -8.92
N GLN A 164 4.11 9.72 -10.18
CA GLN A 164 5.21 10.40 -10.86
C GLN A 164 4.89 11.90 -11.02
N ASN A 165 5.87 12.76 -10.70
CA ASN A 165 5.72 14.21 -10.69
C ASN A 165 4.80 14.79 -9.58
N GLN A 166 4.20 13.95 -8.74
CA GLN A 166 3.48 14.36 -7.53
C GLN A 166 4.31 14.05 -6.29
N ALA A 167 4.73 12.82 -6.11
CA ALA A 167 5.61 12.38 -5.04
C ALA A 167 7.03 12.96 -5.22
N LYS A 168 7.81 12.98 -4.15
CA LYS A 168 9.22 13.40 -4.19
C LYS A 168 10.05 12.47 -5.08
N SER A 169 9.78 11.18 -5.02
CA SER A 169 10.36 10.18 -5.92
C SER A 169 9.37 9.06 -6.20
N TYR A 170 9.46 8.50 -7.39
CA TYR A 170 8.74 7.31 -7.80
C TYR A 170 9.71 6.35 -8.47
N THR A 171 9.91 5.18 -7.87
CA THR A 171 10.85 4.16 -8.32
C THR A 171 10.09 2.88 -8.65
N GLU A 172 10.21 2.42 -9.88
CA GLU A 172 9.71 1.11 -10.30
C GLU A 172 10.84 0.08 -10.18
N ILE A 173 10.54 -1.07 -9.57
CA ILE A 173 11.47 -2.17 -9.39
C ILE A 173 10.78 -3.44 -9.90
N THR A 174 11.46 -4.18 -10.78
CA THR A 174 10.96 -5.45 -11.29
C THR A 174 11.81 -6.59 -10.73
N VAL A 175 11.13 -7.54 -10.07
CA VAL A 175 11.72 -8.79 -9.57
C VAL A 175 11.32 -9.92 -10.50
N THR A 176 12.28 -10.73 -10.91
CA THR A 176 12.09 -11.82 -11.88
C THR A 176 12.47 -13.17 -11.28
N GLY A 177 11.88 -14.25 -11.81
CA GLY A 177 12.19 -15.62 -11.40
C GLY A 177 10.97 -16.41 -10.95
N GLU A 178 11.16 -17.67 -10.62
CA GLU A 178 10.08 -18.56 -10.19
C GLU A 178 9.38 -18.04 -8.91
N ASP A 179 10.12 -17.39 -8.02
CA ASP A 179 9.65 -16.84 -6.76
C ASP A 179 9.00 -15.45 -6.92
N ALA A 180 8.87 -14.96 -8.16
CA ALA A 180 8.23 -13.67 -8.46
C ALA A 180 6.73 -13.80 -8.74
N GLN A 181 6.13 -14.96 -8.41
CA GLN A 181 4.69 -15.17 -8.47
C GLN A 181 3.95 -14.22 -7.52
N HIS A 182 2.78 -13.75 -7.92
CA HIS A 182 2.02 -12.73 -7.20
C HIS A 182 1.87 -12.99 -5.70
N SER A 183 1.52 -14.23 -5.34
CA SER A 183 1.31 -14.63 -3.94
C SER A 183 2.61 -14.76 -3.16
N ASP A 184 3.73 -15.04 -3.82
CA ASP A 184 5.03 -15.30 -3.20
C ASP A 184 5.89 -14.02 -3.12
N LEU A 185 5.57 -12.98 -3.91
CA LEU A 185 6.29 -11.72 -3.93
C LEU A 185 6.61 -11.14 -2.56
N PRO A 186 5.70 -11.12 -1.57
CA PRO A 186 6.00 -10.56 -0.25
C PRO A 186 7.05 -11.33 0.54
N THR A 187 7.31 -12.58 0.19
CA THR A 187 8.29 -13.46 0.84
C THR A 187 9.51 -13.76 -0.05
N ASN A 188 9.55 -13.23 -1.27
CA ASN A 188 10.69 -13.31 -2.15
C ASN A 188 11.89 -12.62 -1.52
N ASP A 189 13.06 -13.25 -1.50
CA ASP A 189 14.26 -12.74 -0.82
C ASP A 189 14.69 -11.36 -1.33
N GLU A 190 14.62 -11.12 -2.64
CA GLU A 190 14.95 -9.81 -3.21
C GLU A 190 13.95 -8.73 -2.76
N VAL A 191 12.66 -9.07 -2.68
CA VAL A 191 11.63 -8.15 -2.16
C VAL A 191 11.84 -7.88 -0.67
N VAL A 192 12.18 -8.88 0.12
CA VAL A 192 12.50 -8.73 1.56
C VAL A 192 13.72 -7.81 1.74
N ASP A 193 14.75 -7.95 0.92
CA ASP A 193 15.91 -7.06 0.94
C ASP A 193 15.53 -5.61 0.58
N LEU A 194 14.66 -5.42 -0.42
CA LEU A 194 14.14 -4.10 -0.79
C LEU A 194 13.31 -3.46 0.35
N ILE A 195 12.51 -4.23 1.06
CA ILE A 195 11.75 -3.76 2.23
C ILE A 195 12.73 -3.29 3.31
N THR A 196 13.73 -4.10 3.62
CA THR A 196 14.75 -3.75 4.62
C THR A 196 15.52 -2.50 4.22
N GLN A 197 15.84 -2.35 2.94
CA GLN A 197 16.61 -1.20 2.45
C GLN A 197 15.83 0.12 2.45
N HIS A 198 14.53 0.07 2.18
CA HIS A 198 13.75 1.29 1.88
C HIS A 198 12.65 1.59 2.92
N ILE A 199 12.20 0.59 3.68
CA ILE A 199 11.09 0.72 4.61
C ILE A 199 11.53 0.55 6.08
N GLU A 200 12.46 -0.34 6.38
CA GLU A 200 13.08 -0.47 7.72
C GLU A 200 14.28 0.49 7.85
#